data_2ce44ba1190fec037ef7f3440bf31820
#
_entry.id   2ce44ba1190fec037ef7f3440bf31820
#
_cell.length_a   1.000
_cell.length_b   1.000
_cell.length_c   1.000
_cell.angle_alpha   90.00
_cell.angle_beta   90.00
_cell.angle_gamma   90.00
#
_symmetry.space_group_name_H-M   'P 1'
#
loop_
_entity.id
_entity.type
_entity.pdbx_description
1 polymer ?
#
loop_
_entity_poly.entity_id
_entity_poly.type
_entity_poly.pdbx_seq_one_letter_code
_entity_poly.pdbx_strand_id
1 'polypeptide(L)'
;LTTFGFRYIEGPVDVFNYPEDSTGDTFKCGDPVYIVAGKVRIAASDQAVFGIAMQDAKADDLGALIRVAKIHPDQVWCAIADDTTTQAMEGLKYGLNISAGNCTIDLADTTTVTVIVMQLDPADGPVASAGKMWVRFLRAVCDVYGN
;
A
#
# COMPACT_ATOMS: atom_id res chain seq x y z
N LEU A 1 8.46 18.02 -0.70
CA LEU A 1 7.99 17.23 0.45
C LEU A 1 7.58 15.84 0.00
N THR A 2 8.21 14.82 0.56
CA THR A 2 7.94 13.44 0.21
C THR A 2 6.73 12.93 1.00
N THR A 3 5.75 12.34 0.29
CA THR A 3 4.59 11.71 0.90
C THR A 3 4.71 10.20 0.72
N PHE A 4 4.84 9.46 1.82
CA PHE A 4 4.90 8.01 1.81
C PHE A 4 3.50 7.40 1.81
N GLY A 5 3.45 6.09 1.53
CA GLY A 5 2.21 5.33 1.51
C GLY A 5 1.51 5.38 0.17
N PHE A 6 0.36 4.74 0.12
CA PHE A 6 -0.43 4.60 -1.10
C PHE A 6 -1.49 5.68 -1.18
N ARG A 7 -1.61 6.31 -2.34
CA ARG A 7 -2.64 7.30 -2.66
C ARG A 7 -3.52 6.75 -3.78
N TYR A 8 -4.82 6.74 -3.55
CA TYR A 8 -5.78 6.25 -4.54
C TYR A 8 -5.77 7.11 -5.80
N ILE A 9 -5.80 6.45 -6.97
CA ILE A 9 -5.89 7.11 -8.27
C ILE A 9 -7.24 6.80 -8.93
N GLU A 10 -7.56 5.51 -9.14
CA GLU A 10 -8.80 5.14 -9.82
C GLU A 10 -9.18 3.68 -9.57
N GLY A 11 -10.39 3.31 -9.94
CA GLY A 11 -10.92 1.96 -9.85
C GLY A 11 -11.99 1.81 -8.77
N PRO A 12 -12.53 0.59 -8.60
CA PRO A 12 -13.56 0.35 -7.59
C PRO A 12 -12.99 0.51 -6.18
N VAL A 13 -13.76 1.13 -5.30
CA VAL A 13 -13.34 1.34 -3.89
C VAL A 13 -14.43 0.84 -2.96
N ASP A 14 -14.05 -0.10 -2.10
CA ASP A 14 -14.88 -0.57 -1.00
C ASP A 14 -14.18 -0.18 0.31
N VAL A 15 -14.88 0.58 1.15
CA VAL A 15 -14.35 1.06 2.42
C VAL A 15 -15.07 0.35 3.55
N PHE A 16 -14.29 -0.25 4.45
CA PHE A 16 -14.79 -0.96 5.62
C PHE A 16 -14.21 -0.35 6.89
N ASN A 17 -14.91 -0.55 8.01
CA ASN A 17 -14.45 -0.09 9.32
C ASN A 17 -14.08 -1.29 10.17
N TYR A 18 -12.88 -1.28 10.73
CA TYR A 18 -12.40 -2.34 11.62
C TYR A 18 -11.86 -1.74 12.90
N PRO A 19 -12.10 -2.37 14.05
CA PRO A 19 -11.46 -1.93 15.28
C PRO A 19 -9.94 -2.10 15.21
N GLU A 20 -9.22 -1.17 15.80
CA GLU A 20 -7.76 -1.25 15.90
C GLU A 20 -7.36 -2.40 16.82
N ASP A 21 -6.34 -3.18 16.41
CA ASP A 21 -5.98 -4.42 17.10
C ASP A 21 -5.14 -4.18 18.37
N SER A 22 -4.28 -3.17 18.36
CA SER A 22 -3.34 -2.99 19.45
C SER A 22 -3.09 -1.52 19.74
N THR A 23 -2.96 -1.20 21.02
CA THR A 23 -2.49 0.11 21.42
C THR A 23 -1.03 0.26 21.01
N GLY A 24 -0.63 1.46 20.61
CA GLY A 24 0.72 1.73 20.16
C GLY A 24 0.97 1.48 18.69
N ASP A 25 -0.05 1.05 17.93
CA ASP A 25 0.08 1.02 16.46
C ASP A 25 0.35 2.43 15.94
N THR A 26 1.24 2.51 14.97
CA THR A 26 1.70 3.80 14.43
C THR A 26 1.48 3.93 12.93
N PHE A 27 0.69 3.06 12.33
CA PHE A 27 0.41 3.18 10.89
C PHE A 27 -0.26 4.53 10.59
N LYS A 28 -0.02 5.02 9.39
CA LYS A 28 -0.56 6.28 8.90
C LYS A 28 -1.51 6.06 7.74
N CYS A 29 -2.32 7.05 7.46
CA CYS A 29 -3.14 7.06 6.25
C CYS A 29 -2.25 6.76 5.03
N GLY A 30 -2.63 5.77 4.24
CA GLY A 30 -1.86 5.31 3.09
C GLY A 30 -1.02 4.06 3.34
N ASP A 31 -0.88 3.62 4.58
CA ASP A 31 -0.12 2.41 4.88
C ASP A 31 -0.91 1.14 4.57
N PRO A 32 -0.25 0.09 4.03
CA PRO A 32 -0.86 -1.23 3.90
C PRO A 32 -1.17 -1.81 5.28
N VAL A 33 -2.36 -2.37 5.41
CA VAL A 33 -2.84 -2.97 6.66
C VAL A 33 -3.40 -4.37 6.40
N TYR A 34 -3.48 -5.18 7.44
CA TYR A 34 -4.10 -6.49 7.35
C TYR A 34 -5.08 -6.71 8.51
N ILE A 35 -5.90 -7.73 8.39
CA ILE A 35 -6.95 -8.03 9.36
C ILE A 35 -6.57 -9.30 10.12
N VAL A 36 -6.54 -9.20 11.44
CA VAL A 36 -6.26 -10.33 12.35
C VAL A 36 -7.40 -10.43 13.35
N ALA A 37 -8.10 -11.57 13.36
CA ALA A 37 -9.23 -11.80 14.26
C ALA A 37 -10.27 -10.66 14.22
N GLY A 38 -10.54 -10.13 13.02
CA GLY A 38 -11.49 -9.05 12.81
C GLY A 38 -10.99 -7.67 13.16
N LYS A 39 -9.71 -7.51 13.43
CA LYS A 39 -9.09 -6.23 13.84
C LYS A 39 -7.99 -5.83 12.88
N VAL A 40 -7.75 -4.53 12.75
CA VAL A 40 -6.78 -3.98 11.81
C VAL A 40 -5.46 -3.62 12.50
N ARG A 41 -4.37 -3.93 11.82
CA ARG A 41 -3.03 -3.46 12.20
C ARG A 41 -2.16 -3.33 10.94
N ILE A 42 -0.99 -2.71 11.08
CA ILE A 42 -0.07 -2.59 9.95
C ILE A 42 0.27 -3.98 9.39
N ALA A 43 0.34 -4.11 8.07
CA ALA A 43 0.64 -5.39 7.44
C ALA A 43 2.01 -5.91 7.90
N ALA A 44 2.06 -7.17 8.32
CA ALA A 44 3.31 -7.81 8.73
C ALA A 44 4.13 -8.27 7.53
N SER A 45 3.50 -8.42 6.37
CA SER A 45 4.13 -8.90 5.15
C SER A 45 3.45 -8.27 3.94
N ASP A 46 4.20 -7.97 2.91
CA ASP A 46 3.68 -7.44 1.66
C ASP A 46 2.86 -8.47 0.87
N GLN A 47 2.90 -9.74 1.26
CA GLN A 47 2.08 -10.79 0.64
C GLN A 47 0.73 -10.98 1.33
N ALA A 48 0.50 -10.32 2.46
CA ALA A 48 -0.73 -10.44 3.24
C ALA A 48 -1.29 -9.05 3.55
N VAL A 49 -1.68 -8.32 2.51
CA VAL A 49 -2.28 -6.99 2.61
C VAL A 49 -3.78 -7.12 2.37
N PHE A 50 -4.59 -6.67 3.33
CA PHE A 50 -6.04 -6.59 3.15
C PHE A 50 -6.43 -5.32 2.43
N GLY A 51 -5.86 -4.19 2.82
CA GLY A 51 -6.24 -2.90 2.27
C GLY A 51 -5.26 -1.80 2.67
N ILE A 52 -5.66 -0.59 2.37
CA ILE A 52 -4.89 0.62 2.67
C ILE A 52 -5.65 1.42 3.73
N ALA A 53 -4.96 1.80 4.80
CA ALA A 53 -5.54 2.61 5.85
C ALA A 53 -5.96 3.98 5.28
N MET A 54 -7.17 4.40 5.60
CA MET A 54 -7.71 5.69 5.16
C MET A 54 -7.57 6.76 6.23
N GLN A 55 -7.00 6.41 7.37
CA GLN A 55 -6.71 7.31 8.48
C GLN A 55 -5.57 6.76 9.32
N ASP A 56 -4.99 7.62 10.16
CA ASP A 56 -3.92 7.23 11.06
C ASP A 56 -4.42 6.31 12.17
N ALA A 57 -3.52 5.46 12.68
CA ALA A 57 -3.79 4.66 13.87
C ALA A 57 -4.13 5.58 15.05
N LYS A 58 -5.05 5.12 15.91
CA LYS A 58 -5.47 5.82 17.12
C LYS A 58 -4.85 5.12 18.34
N ALA A 59 -3.54 5.20 18.44
CA ALA A 59 -2.71 4.38 19.33
C ALA A 59 -3.18 4.35 20.81
N ASP A 60 -3.85 5.39 21.25
CA ASP A 60 -4.33 5.49 22.64
C ASP A 60 -5.78 5.02 22.82
N ASP A 61 -6.41 4.53 21.77
CA ASP A 61 -7.82 4.14 21.79
C ASP A 61 -8.00 2.76 21.16
N LEU A 62 -7.67 1.73 21.93
CA LEU A 62 -7.80 0.34 21.52
C LEU A 62 -9.25 0.04 21.15
N GLY A 63 -9.46 -0.53 19.99
CA GLY A 63 -10.79 -0.84 19.48
C GLY A 63 -11.45 0.31 18.72
N ALA A 64 -10.80 1.46 18.61
CA ALA A 64 -11.30 2.55 17.77
C ALA A 64 -11.45 2.09 16.32
N LEU A 65 -12.52 2.52 15.65
CA LEU A 65 -12.77 2.12 14.28
C LEU A 65 -11.85 2.87 13.31
N ILE A 66 -11.20 2.09 12.45
CA ILE A 66 -10.32 2.59 11.40
C ILE A 66 -10.95 2.28 10.05
N ARG A 67 -11.03 3.28 9.18
CA ARG A 67 -11.51 3.10 7.80
C ARG A 67 -10.38 2.51 6.97
N VAL A 68 -10.71 1.47 6.22
CA VAL A 68 -9.76 0.74 5.38
C VAL A 68 -10.37 0.58 3.99
N ALA A 69 -9.63 0.99 2.96
CA ALA A 69 -10.00 0.70 1.58
C ALA A 69 -9.43 -0.69 1.23
N LYS A 70 -10.31 -1.64 0.96
CA LYS A 70 -9.87 -3.00 0.56
C LYS A 70 -9.16 -2.94 -0.78
N ILE A 71 -8.01 -3.58 -0.90
CA ILE A 71 -7.31 -3.65 -2.18
C ILE A 71 -8.08 -4.53 -3.17
N HIS A 72 -8.01 -4.14 -4.44
CA HIS A 72 -8.67 -4.83 -5.54
C HIS A 72 -7.74 -4.76 -6.76
N PRO A 73 -7.63 -5.82 -7.57
CA PRO A 73 -6.68 -5.84 -8.70
C PRO A 73 -6.98 -4.79 -9.78
N ASP A 74 -8.20 -4.24 -9.80
CA ASP A 74 -8.58 -3.21 -10.78
C ASP A 74 -8.37 -1.78 -10.27
N GLN A 75 -7.89 -1.61 -9.04
CA GLN A 75 -7.55 -0.29 -8.49
C GLN A 75 -6.16 0.13 -8.93
N VAL A 76 -5.99 1.43 -9.17
CA VAL A 76 -4.68 2.04 -9.39
C VAL A 76 -4.34 2.92 -8.19
N TRP A 77 -3.16 2.70 -7.65
CA TRP A 77 -2.62 3.44 -6.51
C TRP A 77 -1.31 4.10 -6.89
N CYS A 78 -1.04 5.25 -6.32
CA CYS A 78 0.25 5.93 -6.46
C CYS A 78 1.07 5.69 -5.20
N ALA A 79 2.29 5.22 -5.37
CA ALA A 79 3.22 5.02 -4.26
C ALA A 79 4.63 5.44 -4.67
N ILE A 80 5.43 5.82 -3.69
CA ILE A 80 6.80 6.25 -3.92
C ILE A 80 7.74 5.04 -3.92
N ALA A 81 8.74 5.06 -4.78
CA ALA A 81 9.77 4.02 -4.83
C ALA A 81 10.90 4.32 -3.85
N ASP A 82 11.62 3.29 -3.43
CA ASP A 82 12.75 3.44 -2.51
C ASP A 82 14.07 3.82 -3.21
N ASP A 83 14.08 3.86 -4.53
CA ASP A 83 15.26 4.18 -5.33
C ASP A 83 14.84 4.87 -6.62
N THR A 84 15.80 5.13 -7.52
CA THR A 84 15.56 5.79 -8.81
C THR A 84 14.60 5.00 -9.67
N THR A 85 13.56 5.68 -10.16
CA THR A 85 12.61 5.11 -11.12
C THR A 85 13.02 5.44 -12.55
N THR A 86 12.76 4.51 -13.46
CA THR A 86 13.02 4.69 -14.89
C THR A 86 11.84 4.18 -15.71
N GLN A 87 11.74 4.66 -16.94
CA GLN A 87 10.68 4.26 -17.87
C GLN A 87 10.62 2.75 -18.10
N ALA A 88 11.77 2.07 -18.06
CA ALA A 88 11.86 0.63 -18.27
C ALA A 88 11.16 -0.19 -17.17
N MET A 89 10.80 0.42 -16.05
CA MET A 89 10.11 -0.26 -14.94
C MET A 89 8.62 -0.44 -15.19
N GLU A 90 8.05 0.24 -16.18
CA GLU A 90 6.65 0.06 -16.52
C GLU A 90 6.40 -1.38 -16.99
N GLY A 91 5.38 -2.02 -16.42
CA GLY A 91 5.07 -3.42 -16.67
C GLY A 91 5.80 -4.41 -15.78
N LEU A 92 6.74 -3.97 -14.96
CA LEU A 92 7.49 -4.83 -14.05
C LEU A 92 6.79 -4.94 -12.69
N LYS A 93 7.15 -5.97 -11.94
CA LYS A 93 6.56 -6.29 -10.63
C LYS A 93 7.59 -6.11 -9.52
N TYR A 94 7.14 -5.60 -8.38
CA TYR A 94 7.99 -5.33 -7.23
C TYR A 94 7.26 -5.65 -5.93
N GLY A 95 8.05 -5.90 -4.87
CA GLY A 95 7.53 -5.98 -3.51
C GLY A 95 7.41 -4.62 -2.85
N LEU A 96 7.12 -4.61 -1.56
CA LEU A 96 6.96 -3.41 -0.77
C LEU A 96 7.89 -3.44 0.45
N ASN A 97 8.36 -2.26 0.83
CA ASN A 97 8.92 -2.02 2.16
C ASN A 97 7.80 -1.51 3.04
N ILE A 98 7.39 -2.29 4.03
CA ILE A 98 6.32 -1.92 4.95
C ILE A 98 6.94 -1.42 6.26
N SER A 99 6.80 -0.12 6.48
CA SER A 99 7.27 0.55 7.69
C SER A 99 6.29 1.67 7.99
N ALA A 100 5.76 1.71 9.21
CA ALA A 100 4.70 2.67 9.58
C ALA A 100 5.08 4.09 9.20
N GLY A 101 4.24 4.73 8.38
CA GLY A 101 4.45 6.09 7.90
C GLY A 101 5.51 6.24 6.81
N ASN A 102 6.20 5.16 6.41
CA ASN A 102 7.30 5.22 5.45
C ASN A 102 7.27 4.06 4.44
N CYS A 103 6.08 3.59 4.08
CA CYS A 103 5.96 2.49 3.11
C CYS A 103 6.37 2.95 1.71
N THR A 104 7.17 2.12 1.04
CA THR A 104 7.67 2.39 -0.30
C THR A 104 7.58 1.14 -1.17
N ILE A 105 7.67 1.31 -2.49
CA ILE A 105 7.85 0.20 -3.42
C ILE A 105 9.32 -0.21 -3.37
N ASP A 106 9.58 -1.48 -3.09
CA ASP A 106 10.93 -2.03 -2.98
C ASP A 106 11.43 -2.48 -4.35
N LEU A 107 12.23 -1.65 -4.98
CA LEU A 107 12.74 -1.91 -6.33
C LEU A 107 13.77 -3.04 -6.37
N ALA A 108 14.34 -3.42 -5.22
CA ALA A 108 15.26 -4.55 -5.13
C ALA A 108 14.52 -5.88 -5.00
N ASP A 109 13.25 -5.87 -4.62
CA ASP A 109 12.46 -7.09 -4.45
C ASP A 109 11.70 -7.42 -5.73
N THR A 110 12.25 -8.33 -6.52
CA THR A 110 11.64 -8.84 -7.76
C THR A 110 11.17 -10.29 -7.63
N THR A 111 11.20 -10.84 -6.43
CA THR A 111 10.84 -12.24 -6.17
C THR A 111 9.57 -12.39 -5.33
N THR A 112 9.41 -11.60 -4.28
CA THR A 112 8.23 -11.60 -3.41
C THR A 112 7.35 -10.41 -3.78
N VAL A 113 6.82 -10.45 -4.99
CA VAL A 113 6.18 -9.28 -5.61
C VAL A 113 4.75 -9.07 -5.14
N THR A 114 4.37 -7.81 -4.99
CA THR A 114 3.07 -7.38 -4.49
C THR A 114 2.29 -6.55 -5.50
N VAL A 115 2.99 -5.75 -6.28
CA VAL A 115 2.38 -4.79 -7.23
C VAL A 115 3.01 -4.92 -8.61
N ILE A 116 2.23 -4.50 -9.61
CA ILE A 116 2.73 -4.30 -10.97
C ILE A 116 2.67 -2.81 -11.31
N VAL A 117 3.74 -2.30 -11.90
CA VAL A 117 3.82 -0.89 -12.31
C VAL A 117 3.06 -0.69 -13.61
N MET A 118 2.05 0.18 -13.57
CA MET A 118 1.26 0.54 -14.75
C MET A 118 1.91 1.67 -15.53
N GLN A 119 2.39 2.68 -14.82
CA GLN A 119 3.14 3.81 -15.40
C GLN A 119 3.86 4.58 -14.30
N LEU A 120 4.83 5.39 -14.71
CA LEU A 120 5.42 6.38 -13.80
C LEU A 120 4.44 7.53 -13.61
N ASP A 121 4.54 8.23 -12.47
CA ASP A 121 3.73 9.43 -12.25
C ASP A 121 4.09 10.46 -13.33
N PRO A 122 3.10 11.01 -14.06
CA PRO A 122 3.38 11.97 -15.13
C PRO A 122 4.16 13.21 -14.70
N ALA A 123 4.11 13.56 -13.40
CA ALA A 123 4.81 14.72 -12.88
C ALA A 123 6.32 14.49 -12.70
N ASP A 124 6.78 13.23 -12.65
CA ASP A 124 8.16 12.90 -12.31
C ASP A 124 9.09 12.75 -13.52
N GLY A 125 8.55 12.61 -14.70
CA GLY A 125 9.35 12.37 -15.90
C GLY A 125 9.90 10.94 -15.98
N PRO A 126 10.71 10.62 -17.03
CA PRO A 126 11.14 9.25 -17.33
C PRO A 126 12.25 8.72 -16.39
N VAL A 127 12.90 9.59 -15.63
CA VAL A 127 13.90 9.22 -14.63
C VAL A 127 13.72 10.13 -13.41
N ALA A 128 13.56 9.55 -12.24
CA ALA A 128 13.40 10.33 -11.01
C ALA A 128 14.01 9.59 -9.82
N SER A 129 14.69 10.33 -8.94
CA SER A 129 15.17 9.80 -7.67
C SER A 129 13.98 9.62 -6.72
N ALA A 130 13.77 8.39 -6.23
CA ALA A 130 12.60 8.04 -5.41
C ALA A 130 11.30 8.53 -6.04
N GLY A 131 11.11 8.21 -7.33
CA GLY A 131 9.95 8.66 -8.09
C GLY A 131 8.67 7.96 -7.65
N LYS A 132 7.55 8.57 -8.04
CA LYS A 132 6.23 7.99 -7.79
C LYS A 132 5.83 7.10 -8.95
N MET A 133 5.16 6.00 -8.64
CA MET A 133 4.73 5.00 -9.61
C MET A 133 3.25 4.72 -9.40
N TRP A 134 2.51 4.60 -10.51
CA TRP A 134 1.12 4.16 -10.49
C TRP A 134 1.10 2.65 -10.62
N VAL A 135 0.53 1.98 -9.64
CA VAL A 135 0.60 0.52 -9.52
C VAL A 135 -0.77 -0.10 -9.29
N ARG A 136 -0.87 -1.38 -9.62
CA ARG A 136 -1.99 -2.23 -9.22
C ARG A 136 -1.48 -3.33 -8.31
N PHE A 137 -2.27 -3.69 -7.30
CA PHE A 137 -1.96 -4.87 -6.51
C PHE A 137 -2.21 -6.13 -7.34
N LEU A 138 -1.32 -7.10 -7.22
CA LEU A 138 -1.47 -8.37 -7.93
C LEU A 138 -2.68 -9.13 -7.40
N ARG A 139 -3.39 -9.83 -8.29
CA ARG A 139 -4.57 -10.61 -7.91
C ARG A 139 -4.26 -11.60 -6.80
N ALA A 140 -3.11 -12.28 -6.85
CA ALA A 140 -2.73 -13.24 -5.82
C ALA A 140 -2.67 -12.62 -4.41
N VAL A 141 -2.24 -11.37 -4.30
CA VAL A 141 -2.21 -10.63 -3.02
C VAL A 141 -3.62 -10.26 -2.60
N CYS A 142 -4.45 -9.78 -3.53
CA CYS A 142 -5.85 -9.44 -3.25
C CYS A 142 -6.65 -10.66 -2.81
N ASP A 143 -6.39 -11.83 -3.37
CA ASP A 143 -7.15 -13.05 -3.13
C ASP A 143 -6.85 -13.70 -1.77
N VAL A 144 -5.80 -13.28 -1.07
CA VAL A 144 -5.47 -13.78 0.28
C VAL A 144 -6.66 -13.59 1.23
N TYR A 145 -7.42 -12.51 1.08
CA TYR A 145 -8.60 -12.22 1.91
C TYR A 145 -9.92 -12.45 1.15
N GLY A 146 -9.92 -13.22 0.07
CA GLY A 146 -11.13 -13.64 -0.64
C GLY A 146 -11.85 -12.48 -1.35
N ASN A 147 -11.46 -12.19 -2.53
CA ASN A 147 -12.20 -11.27 -3.39
C ASN A 147 -13.30 -12.00 -4.14
#